data_28d4cfef272aa1b86c217be144cdd489
#
_entry.id   28d4cfef272aa1b86c217be144cdd489
#
_cell.length_a   1.000
_cell.length_b   1.000
_cell.length_c   1.000
_cell.angle_alpha   90.00
_cell.angle_beta   90.00
_cell.angle_gamma   90.00
#
_symmetry.space_group_name_H-M   'P 1'
#
loop_
_entity.id
_entity.type
_entity.pdbx_description
1 polymer ?
#
loop_
_entity_poly.entity_id
_entity_poly.type
_entity_poly.pdbx_seq_one_letter_code
_entity_poly.pdbx_strand_id
1 'polypeptide(L)'
;MKRKEKKNERIKKSKKVSSDEIQYEFDQSKALFEEAKNFIPSGVNSPVRSFSQVQTPPVFVKKAKGSEIITEDGIKLSDFIMSWGAIILGHAYSTVRQELRRAMENGFSFGLCHKKEIEFAKILSSSIPGFIFRATNSGTEACMSAVRVARGFTEKKIIIKFSGCFHGHADQFLTQAGSGLATFSIPSSSGVPPEFTSCTITLPFNSPDEILEETFKKYEIAGVILEVIPTNMGIVPPEERFIKKLHSLCKSHSAILIYDEVVTGFRVSWGGVSSKKKIELIIYDEDGQREISFDVPEPDMVTFGKAIGGGLPIGVFGGRREIMEILAPAGKVYQSGTLSGNPLSLSSGIATLKTISSHEGFYKNLREKTFELFLVLKEGFSKKGIPVSIVMETGMISVFFRSKVPKNFEEVKNSDLDMFRRFFRVLLKNGVLIPPSPFEAWFISFSHTAKDFEKLSKAISQM
;
A
#
# COMPACT_ATOMS: atom_id res chain seq x y z
N MET A 1 -32.38 -41.56 24.93
CA MET A 1 -32.86 -41.37 23.56
C MET A 1 -33.48 -40.01 23.27
N LYS A 2 -33.97 -39.21 24.21
CA LYS A 2 -34.62 -37.90 23.96
C LYS A 2 -33.69 -36.68 23.72
N ARG A 3 -32.34 -36.85 23.74
CA ARG A 3 -31.38 -35.75 23.48
C ARG A 3 -30.79 -35.75 22.06
N LYS A 4 -30.98 -36.81 21.27
CA LYS A 4 -30.53 -36.89 19.87
C LYS A 4 -31.58 -36.41 18.87
N GLU A 5 -32.85 -36.43 19.21
CA GLU A 5 -33.95 -36.01 18.32
C GLU A 5 -34.04 -34.48 18.20
N LYS A 6 -33.76 -33.72 19.27
CA LYS A 6 -33.79 -32.23 19.23
C LYS A 6 -32.62 -31.60 18.44
N LYS A 7 -31.59 -32.38 18.10
CA LYS A 7 -30.45 -31.88 17.31
C LYS A 7 -30.67 -32.01 15.80
N ASN A 8 -31.58 -32.93 15.40
CA ASN A 8 -31.90 -33.15 13.99
C ASN A 8 -33.03 -32.30 13.44
N GLU A 9 -33.87 -31.72 14.28
CA GLU A 9 -34.96 -30.83 13.83
C GLU A 9 -34.48 -29.38 13.55
N ARG A 10 -33.33 -28.96 14.12
CA ARG A 10 -32.72 -27.65 13.79
C ARG A 10 -31.98 -27.62 12.44
N ILE A 11 -31.73 -28.78 11.81
CA ILE A 11 -31.00 -28.90 10.54
C ILE A 11 -31.94 -28.95 9.33
N LYS A 12 -33.27 -29.12 9.53
CA LYS A 12 -34.26 -29.29 8.43
C LYS A 12 -35.08 -28.06 8.08
N LYS A 13 -34.71 -26.86 8.52
CA LYS A 13 -35.27 -25.60 8.00
C LYS A 13 -34.25 -24.75 7.28
N SER A 14 -33.42 -25.35 6.42
CA SER A 14 -32.84 -24.59 5.31
C SER A 14 -33.94 -24.41 4.26
N LYS A 15 -34.63 -23.28 4.30
CA LYS A 15 -35.38 -22.79 3.13
C LYS A 15 -34.39 -22.85 1.95
N LYS A 16 -34.76 -23.51 0.84
CA LYS A 16 -34.17 -23.32 -0.47
C LYS A 16 -34.33 -21.83 -0.80
N VAL A 17 -33.33 -21.06 -0.46
CA VAL A 17 -33.17 -19.70 -0.97
C VAL A 17 -32.75 -19.89 -2.44
N SER A 18 -33.49 -19.33 -3.36
CA SER A 18 -33.11 -19.20 -4.75
C SER A 18 -31.72 -18.58 -4.80
N SER A 19 -30.86 -19.01 -5.74
CA SER A 19 -29.45 -18.65 -5.85
C SER A 19 -29.17 -17.15 -6.10
N ASP A 20 -30.13 -16.27 -6.01
CA ASP A 20 -30.06 -14.91 -6.55
C ASP A 20 -29.99 -13.76 -5.54
N GLU A 21 -30.09 -14.01 -4.20
CA GLU A 21 -29.93 -12.94 -3.20
C GLU A 21 -29.32 -13.45 -1.89
N ILE A 22 -28.00 -13.70 -1.85
CA ILE A 22 -27.30 -13.91 -0.59
C ILE A 22 -26.84 -12.54 -0.07
N GLN A 23 -27.63 -11.91 0.79
CA GLN A 23 -27.19 -10.75 1.58
C GLN A 23 -26.58 -11.25 2.89
N TYR A 24 -25.29 -11.02 3.09
CA TYR A 24 -24.61 -11.36 4.34
C TYR A 24 -24.92 -10.36 5.46
N GLU A 25 -25.15 -10.88 6.66
CA GLU A 25 -25.26 -10.11 7.90
C GLU A 25 -24.03 -10.35 8.77
N PHE A 26 -23.50 -9.28 9.41
CA PHE A 26 -22.23 -9.28 10.14
C PHE A 26 -22.47 -9.00 11.63
N ASP A 27 -23.38 -9.74 12.28
CA ASP A 27 -23.82 -9.45 13.65
C ASP A 27 -22.77 -9.76 14.70
N GLN A 28 -21.95 -10.83 14.53
CA GLN A 28 -20.83 -11.10 15.41
C GLN A 28 -19.73 -10.03 15.27
N SER A 29 -19.41 -9.62 14.06
CA SER A 29 -18.46 -8.54 13.82
C SER A 29 -18.92 -7.24 14.46
N LYS A 30 -20.21 -6.90 14.39
CA LYS A 30 -20.77 -5.71 15.07
C LYS A 30 -20.62 -5.80 16.59
N ALA A 31 -20.97 -6.96 17.19
CA ALA A 31 -20.85 -7.16 18.63
C ALA A 31 -19.40 -7.05 19.10
N LEU A 32 -18.45 -7.65 18.37
CA LEU A 32 -17.01 -7.56 18.65
C LEU A 32 -16.49 -6.13 18.50
N PHE A 33 -17.00 -5.36 17.56
CA PHE A 33 -16.61 -3.97 17.41
C PHE A 33 -17.08 -3.11 18.58
N GLU A 34 -18.31 -3.30 19.06
CA GLU A 34 -18.79 -2.60 20.27
C GLU A 34 -17.98 -3.02 21.52
N GLU A 35 -17.64 -4.29 21.66
CA GLU A 35 -16.75 -4.75 22.73
C GLU A 35 -15.37 -4.13 22.63
N ALA A 36 -14.77 -4.09 21.42
CA ALA A 36 -13.42 -3.55 21.19
C ALA A 36 -13.30 -2.08 21.60
N LYS A 37 -14.35 -1.28 21.48
CA LYS A 37 -14.36 0.14 21.90
C LYS A 37 -14.09 0.33 23.40
N ASN A 38 -14.33 -0.69 24.23
CA ASN A 38 -14.06 -0.62 25.66
C ASN A 38 -12.55 -0.76 25.99
N PHE A 39 -11.73 -1.29 25.06
CA PHE A 39 -10.33 -1.64 25.32
C PHE A 39 -9.37 -1.03 24.30
N ILE A 40 -9.85 -0.63 23.12
CA ILE A 40 -9.04 -0.11 22.03
C ILE A 40 -9.63 1.25 21.61
N PRO A 41 -8.84 2.31 21.51
CA PRO A 41 -9.33 3.61 21.06
C PRO A 41 -10.12 3.49 19.75
N SER A 42 -11.40 3.91 19.78
CA SER A 42 -12.37 3.77 18.66
C SER A 42 -12.53 2.33 18.14
N GLY A 43 -12.15 1.29 18.93
CA GLY A 43 -12.29 -0.12 18.60
C GLY A 43 -11.29 -0.65 17.57
N VAL A 44 -10.27 0.13 17.15
CA VAL A 44 -9.34 -0.24 16.07
C VAL A 44 -7.91 0.21 16.34
N ASN A 45 -6.94 -0.57 15.85
CA ASN A 45 -5.51 -0.24 15.93
C ASN A 45 -5.02 0.59 14.71
N SER A 46 -5.91 0.98 13.80
CA SER A 46 -5.62 1.88 12.68
C SER A 46 -6.92 2.49 12.17
N PRO A 47 -6.98 3.82 11.93
CA PRO A 47 -8.23 4.54 11.66
C PRO A 47 -9.07 3.97 10.50
N VAL A 48 -8.43 3.60 9.40
CA VAL A 48 -9.12 3.09 8.21
C VAL A 48 -9.83 1.76 8.46
N ARG A 49 -9.40 0.98 9.47
CA ARG A 49 -10.02 -0.30 9.85
C ARG A 49 -11.39 -0.13 10.51
N SER A 50 -11.78 1.09 10.90
CA SER A 50 -13.10 1.36 11.49
C SER A 50 -14.25 1.33 10.48
N PHE A 51 -13.94 1.34 9.17
CA PHE A 51 -14.92 1.47 8.07
C PHE A 51 -15.78 2.74 8.14
N SER A 52 -15.32 3.75 8.88
CA SER A 52 -16.07 5.02 9.06
C SER A 52 -16.39 5.72 7.76
N GLN A 53 -15.47 5.69 6.78
CA GLN A 53 -15.67 6.35 5.48
C GLN A 53 -16.78 5.71 4.65
N VAL A 54 -17.04 4.41 4.84
CA VAL A 54 -18.11 3.65 4.16
C VAL A 54 -19.37 3.51 5.00
N GLN A 55 -19.37 4.06 6.23
CA GLN A 55 -20.51 4.13 7.15
C GLN A 55 -21.12 2.74 7.41
N THR A 56 -20.26 1.75 7.66
CA THR A 56 -20.67 0.40 8.06
C THR A 56 -19.72 -0.13 9.13
N PRO A 57 -20.17 -0.95 10.07
CA PRO A 57 -19.28 -1.59 11.04
C PRO A 57 -18.19 -2.43 10.31
N PRO A 58 -16.97 -2.48 10.87
CA PRO A 58 -15.92 -3.30 10.30
C PRO A 58 -16.20 -4.79 10.46
N VAL A 59 -15.66 -5.60 9.56
CA VAL A 59 -15.67 -7.05 9.69
C VAL A 59 -14.53 -7.53 10.57
N PHE A 60 -14.77 -8.53 11.42
CA PHE A 60 -13.75 -9.19 12.23
C PHE A 60 -13.35 -10.50 11.57
N VAL A 61 -12.03 -10.65 11.31
CA VAL A 61 -11.48 -11.79 10.57
C VAL A 61 -11.07 -12.89 11.51
N LYS A 62 -11.61 -14.09 11.30
CA LYS A 62 -11.27 -15.31 12.01
C LYS A 62 -10.03 -16.00 11.43
N LYS A 63 -9.96 -16.10 10.11
CA LYS A 63 -8.84 -16.71 9.36
C LYS A 63 -8.82 -16.25 7.92
N ALA A 64 -7.64 -16.40 7.28
CA ALA A 64 -7.45 -16.07 5.88
C ALA A 64 -6.59 -17.15 5.19
N LYS A 65 -6.87 -17.42 3.90
CA LYS A 65 -6.10 -18.35 3.07
C LYS A 65 -6.27 -18.01 1.58
N GLY A 66 -5.16 -17.95 0.85
CA GLY A 66 -5.18 -17.61 -0.58
C GLY A 66 -5.69 -16.18 -0.80
N SER A 67 -6.71 -16.03 -1.62
CA SER A 67 -7.42 -14.76 -1.89
C SER A 67 -8.59 -14.49 -0.96
N GLU A 68 -8.90 -15.39 -0.01
CA GLU A 68 -10.10 -15.32 0.81
C GLU A 68 -9.80 -15.07 2.29
N ILE A 69 -10.70 -14.32 2.93
CA ILE A 69 -10.83 -14.25 4.38
C ILE A 69 -12.14 -14.89 4.83
N ILE A 70 -12.16 -15.37 6.07
CA ILE A 70 -13.38 -15.86 6.74
C ILE A 70 -13.58 -15.01 7.98
N THR A 71 -14.75 -14.36 8.09
CA THR A 71 -15.09 -13.51 9.22
C THR A 71 -15.48 -14.36 10.44
N GLU A 72 -15.59 -13.73 11.61
CA GLU A 72 -16.16 -14.38 12.82
C GLU A 72 -17.61 -14.77 12.63
N ASP A 73 -18.34 -14.10 11.72
CA ASP A 73 -19.69 -14.48 11.29
C ASP A 73 -19.73 -15.75 10.43
N GLY A 74 -18.55 -16.31 10.06
CA GLY A 74 -18.42 -17.49 9.20
C GLY A 74 -18.52 -17.20 7.70
N ILE A 75 -18.59 -15.93 7.32
CA ILE A 75 -18.76 -15.48 5.93
C ILE A 75 -17.42 -15.49 5.21
N LYS A 76 -17.40 -16.03 3.98
CA LYS A 76 -16.23 -16.00 3.09
C LYS A 76 -16.27 -14.78 2.19
N LEU A 77 -15.24 -13.96 2.26
CA LEU A 77 -15.06 -12.78 1.42
C LEU A 77 -13.83 -12.95 0.51
N SER A 78 -13.96 -12.68 -0.77
CA SER A 78 -12.81 -12.46 -1.65
C SER A 78 -12.15 -11.14 -1.26
N ASP A 79 -10.86 -11.16 -0.91
CA ASP A 79 -10.13 -10.05 -0.29
C ASP A 79 -9.28 -9.30 -1.30
N PHE A 80 -9.68 -8.09 -1.68
CA PHE A 80 -8.93 -7.16 -2.50
C PHE A 80 -8.18 -6.09 -1.69
N ILE A 81 -8.17 -6.21 -0.35
CA ILE A 81 -7.31 -5.39 0.53
C ILE A 81 -5.92 -6.01 0.63
N MET A 82 -5.83 -7.35 0.71
CA MET A 82 -4.58 -8.12 0.83
C MET A 82 -3.61 -7.51 1.85
N SER A 83 -4.17 -7.16 3.04
CA SER A 83 -3.42 -6.49 4.12
C SER A 83 -2.70 -5.21 3.64
N TRP A 84 -3.41 -4.36 2.90
CA TRP A 84 -2.87 -3.10 2.34
C TRP A 84 -1.65 -3.30 1.45
N GLY A 85 -1.68 -4.39 0.69
CA GLY A 85 -0.60 -4.76 -0.23
C GLY A 85 0.54 -5.57 0.40
N ALA A 86 0.50 -5.92 1.69
CA ALA A 86 1.54 -6.74 2.30
C ALA A 86 1.51 -8.22 1.86
N ILE A 87 0.35 -8.72 1.42
CA ILE A 87 0.14 -10.12 1.05
C ILE A 87 0.15 -10.28 -0.48
N ILE A 88 1.33 -10.37 -1.08
CA ILE A 88 1.46 -10.50 -2.55
C ILE A 88 1.24 -11.93 -3.06
N LEU A 89 1.64 -12.95 -2.29
CA LEU A 89 1.47 -14.36 -2.68
C LEU A 89 0.06 -14.90 -2.40
N GLY A 90 -0.65 -14.28 -1.47
CA GLY A 90 -1.90 -14.76 -0.91
C GLY A 90 -1.75 -15.13 0.57
N HIS A 91 -2.85 -15.11 1.31
CA HIS A 91 -2.88 -15.40 2.74
C HIS A 91 -2.39 -16.82 3.05
N ALA A 92 -1.63 -16.93 4.14
CA ALA A 92 -1.12 -18.21 4.66
C ALA A 92 -0.43 -19.08 3.58
N TYR A 93 0.34 -18.44 2.69
CA TYR A 93 1.03 -19.14 1.60
C TYR A 93 1.95 -20.23 2.13
N SER A 94 1.92 -21.40 1.52
CA SER A 94 2.51 -22.62 2.10
C SER A 94 4.02 -22.52 2.37
N THR A 95 4.79 -22.00 1.42
CA THR A 95 6.26 -21.85 1.54
C THR A 95 6.63 -20.89 2.67
N VAL A 96 5.96 -19.74 2.75
CA VAL A 96 6.19 -18.73 3.80
C VAL A 96 5.85 -19.31 5.17
N ARG A 97 4.70 -20.01 5.28
CA ARG A 97 4.27 -20.63 6.52
C ARG A 97 5.21 -21.74 7.00
N GLN A 98 5.76 -22.56 6.09
CA GLN A 98 6.72 -23.60 6.42
C GLN A 98 8.03 -23.01 6.95
N GLU A 99 8.53 -21.95 6.27
CA GLU A 99 9.77 -21.30 6.70
C GLU A 99 9.61 -20.59 8.05
N LEU A 100 8.45 -19.97 8.30
CA LEU A 100 8.15 -19.40 9.61
C LEU A 100 8.13 -20.45 10.72
N ARG A 101 7.53 -21.63 10.50
CA ARG A 101 7.56 -22.72 11.49
C ARG A 101 8.99 -23.13 11.84
N ARG A 102 9.87 -23.29 10.83
CA ARG A 102 11.29 -23.61 11.06
C ARG A 102 12.02 -22.48 11.80
N ALA A 103 11.72 -21.21 11.45
CA ALA A 103 12.36 -20.08 12.09
C ALA A 103 11.98 -19.96 13.57
N MET A 104 10.73 -20.26 13.93
CA MET A 104 10.22 -20.23 15.31
C MET A 104 10.95 -21.21 16.23
N GLU A 105 11.43 -22.34 15.73
CA GLU A 105 12.21 -23.32 16.51
C GLU A 105 13.56 -22.77 16.97
N ASN A 106 14.10 -21.74 16.30
CA ASN A 106 15.39 -21.12 16.61
C ASN A 106 15.29 -19.84 17.46
N GLY A 107 14.08 -19.43 17.85
CA GLY A 107 13.82 -18.22 18.64
C GLY A 107 13.24 -17.06 17.82
N PHE A 108 12.71 -16.06 18.54
CA PHE A 108 11.92 -14.99 17.94
C PHE A 108 12.70 -13.68 17.76
N SER A 109 13.69 -13.43 18.63
CA SER A 109 14.51 -12.23 18.60
C SER A 109 15.81 -12.48 19.35
N PHE A 110 16.92 -11.98 18.82
CA PHE A 110 18.25 -12.25 19.42
C PHE A 110 18.90 -11.01 20.04
N GLY A 111 18.54 -9.80 19.59
CA GLY A 111 19.27 -8.57 19.96
C GLY A 111 20.72 -8.56 19.46
N LEU A 112 21.09 -9.45 18.55
CA LEU A 112 22.40 -9.66 17.95
C LEU A 112 22.26 -9.93 16.46
N CYS A 113 23.34 -9.71 15.69
CA CYS A 113 23.39 -9.99 14.26
C CYS A 113 23.24 -11.50 13.96
N HIS A 114 22.60 -11.81 12.83
CA HIS A 114 22.45 -13.20 12.39
C HIS A 114 22.46 -13.32 10.86
N LYS A 115 22.74 -14.53 10.38
CA LYS A 115 23.00 -14.83 8.97
C LYS A 115 21.87 -14.39 8.00
N LYS A 116 20.61 -14.45 8.45
CA LYS A 116 19.46 -14.07 7.61
C LYS A 116 19.44 -12.56 7.28
N GLU A 117 20.04 -11.70 8.09
CA GLU A 117 20.19 -10.27 7.77
C GLU A 117 21.04 -10.10 6.49
N ILE A 118 22.16 -10.84 6.41
CA ILE A 118 23.03 -10.80 5.24
C ILE A 118 22.30 -11.37 4.01
N GLU A 119 21.60 -12.49 4.16
CA GLU A 119 20.85 -13.12 3.08
C GLU A 119 19.77 -12.21 2.53
N PHE A 120 18.98 -11.58 3.41
CA PHE A 120 17.93 -10.64 3.03
C PHE A 120 18.50 -9.40 2.33
N ALA A 121 19.56 -8.79 2.89
CA ALA A 121 20.23 -7.64 2.29
C ALA A 121 20.78 -7.95 0.89
N LYS A 122 21.36 -9.15 0.68
CA LYS A 122 21.83 -9.59 -0.64
C LYS A 122 20.70 -9.68 -1.67
N ILE A 123 19.52 -10.17 -1.28
CA ILE A 123 18.34 -10.22 -2.17
C ILE A 123 17.94 -8.80 -2.58
N LEU A 124 17.88 -7.87 -1.62
CA LEU A 124 17.54 -6.48 -1.92
C LEU A 124 18.59 -5.80 -2.80
N SER A 125 19.88 -5.95 -2.48
CA SER A 125 20.97 -5.36 -3.27
C SER A 125 21.05 -5.95 -4.69
N SER A 126 20.65 -7.19 -4.89
CA SER A 126 20.59 -7.78 -6.24
C SER A 126 19.47 -7.17 -7.11
N SER A 127 18.44 -6.58 -6.49
CA SER A 127 17.33 -5.94 -7.22
C SER A 127 17.68 -4.49 -7.66
N ILE A 128 18.52 -3.79 -6.90
CA ILE A 128 19.01 -2.44 -7.24
C ILE A 128 20.53 -2.44 -7.03
N PRO A 129 21.32 -2.77 -8.06
CA PRO A 129 22.77 -2.81 -7.97
C PRO A 129 23.39 -1.48 -7.49
N GLY A 130 24.39 -1.55 -6.60
CA GLY A 130 25.04 -0.38 -6.01
C GLY A 130 24.38 0.14 -4.73
N PHE A 131 23.16 -0.29 -4.41
CA PHE A 131 22.48 0.08 -3.16
C PHE A 131 22.83 -0.88 -2.02
N ILE A 132 22.96 -0.30 -0.83
CA ILE A 132 23.03 -1.03 0.44
C ILE A 132 21.83 -0.67 1.32
N PHE A 133 21.41 -1.59 2.19
CA PHE A 133 20.14 -1.52 2.88
C PHE A 133 20.27 -1.72 4.37
N ARG A 134 19.37 -1.07 5.14
CA ARG A 134 19.20 -1.29 6.58
C ARG A 134 17.72 -1.54 6.91
N ALA A 135 17.48 -2.59 7.69
CA ALA A 135 16.14 -2.98 8.12
C ALA A 135 15.63 -2.12 9.28
N THR A 136 14.32 -1.96 9.32
CA THR A 136 13.51 -1.35 10.38
C THR A 136 12.26 -2.21 10.60
N ASN A 137 11.33 -1.82 11.48
CA ASN A 137 10.14 -2.61 11.78
C ASN A 137 8.90 -2.19 10.96
N SER A 138 8.93 -1.03 10.33
CA SER A 138 7.79 -0.49 9.57
C SER A 138 8.21 0.43 8.44
N GLY A 139 7.30 0.64 7.48
CA GLY A 139 7.48 1.65 6.43
C GLY A 139 7.64 3.07 7.01
N THR A 140 6.95 3.39 8.10
CA THR A 140 7.11 4.68 8.80
C THR A 140 8.55 4.89 9.27
N GLU A 141 9.13 3.88 9.94
CA GLU A 141 10.53 3.95 10.39
C GLU A 141 11.50 4.02 9.22
N ALA A 142 11.22 3.32 8.12
CA ALA A 142 12.04 3.37 6.90
C ALA A 142 12.05 4.77 6.28
N CYS A 143 10.88 5.38 6.04
CA CYS A 143 10.76 6.73 5.50
C CYS A 143 11.35 7.79 6.43
N MET A 144 11.08 7.68 7.74
CA MET A 144 11.67 8.55 8.76
C MET A 144 13.21 8.50 8.74
N SER A 145 13.75 7.30 8.62
CA SER A 145 15.21 7.10 8.59
C SER A 145 15.83 7.59 7.30
N ALA A 146 15.20 7.34 6.15
CA ALA A 146 15.67 7.83 4.84
C ALA A 146 15.74 9.37 4.80
N VAL A 147 14.72 10.06 5.31
CA VAL A 147 14.72 11.53 5.40
C VAL A 147 15.80 12.03 6.37
N ARG A 148 16.04 11.32 7.49
CA ARG A 148 17.14 11.68 8.40
C ARG A 148 18.50 11.54 7.74
N VAL A 149 18.69 10.48 6.93
CA VAL A 149 19.92 10.30 6.13
C VAL A 149 20.06 11.42 5.11
N ALA A 150 19.00 11.75 4.37
CA ALA A 150 19.05 12.84 3.40
C ALA A 150 19.47 14.18 4.04
N ARG A 151 18.91 14.52 5.19
CA ARG A 151 19.30 15.71 5.96
C ARG A 151 20.75 15.66 6.45
N GLY A 152 21.17 14.51 6.97
CA GLY A 152 22.53 14.33 7.47
C GLY A 152 23.60 14.33 6.38
N PHE A 153 23.27 13.82 5.21
CA PHE A 153 24.17 13.76 4.06
C PHE A 153 24.34 15.12 3.38
N THR A 154 23.25 15.86 3.20
CA THR A 154 23.25 17.16 2.55
C THR A 154 23.55 18.34 3.48
N GLU A 155 23.49 18.13 4.81
CA GLU A 155 23.53 19.16 5.85
C GLU A 155 22.42 20.22 5.73
N LYS A 156 21.40 19.95 4.92
CA LYS A 156 20.22 20.80 4.69
C LYS A 156 19.03 20.31 5.54
N LYS A 157 17.97 21.15 5.66
CA LYS A 157 16.85 20.87 6.57
C LYS A 157 15.56 20.50 5.87
N ILE A 158 15.28 21.11 4.72
CA ILE A 158 13.95 21.07 4.11
C ILE A 158 13.72 19.79 3.31
N ILE A 159 12.58 19.15 3.53
CA ILE A 159 12.10 18.02 2.73
C ILE A 159 10.86 18.45 1.95
N ILE A 160 10.78 18.06 0.69
CA ILE A 160 9.57 18.15 -0.11
C ILE A 160 8.87 16.80 -0.09
N LYS A 161 7.53 16.82 0.15
CA LYS A 161 6.61 15.70 -0.08
C LYS A 161 5.42 16.15 -0.90
N PHE A 162 4.53 15.23 -1.29
CA PHE A 162 3.38 15.56 -2.15
C PHE A 162 2.05 15.21 -1.46
N SER A 163 1.04 16.07 -1.68
CA SER A 163 -0.32 15.85 -1.20
C SER A 163 -0.88 14.55 -1.75
N GLY A 164 -1.51 13.76 -0.88
CA GLY A 164 -2.04 12.44 -1.21
C GLY A 164 -1.03 11.29 -1.09
N CYS A 165 0.29 11.56 -1.08
CA CYS A 165 1.30 10.56 -0.76
C CYS A 165 1.41 10.37 0.76
N PHE A 166 1.53 9.09 1.18
CA PHE A 166 1.65 8.70 2.58
C PHE A 166 2.99 8.02 2.86
N HIS A 167 3.75 8.60 3.79
CA HIS A 167 5.10 8.12 4.16
C HIS A 167 5.16 7.65 5.62
N GLY A 168 4.04 7.18 6.16
CA GLY A 168 3.90 6.80 7.56
C GLY A 168 3.44 7.97 8.45
N HIS A 169 3.40 7.72 9.75
CA HIS A 169 2.83 8.61 10.75
C HIS A 169 3.86 9.30 11.66
N ALA A 170 5.11 9.44 11.20
CA ALA A 170 6.07 10.29 11.88
C ALA A 170 5.65 11.77 11.73
N ASP A 171 5.81 12.56 12.79
CA ASP A 171 5.29 13.94 12.90
C ASP A 171 5.62 14.82 11.69
N GLN A 172 6.84 14.70 11.18
CA GLN A 172 7.29 15.44 9.99
C GLN A 172 6.51 15.13 8.71
N PHE A 173 5.78 14.01 8.65
CA PHE A 173 4.95 13.63 7.50
C PHE A 173 3.47 13.91 7.69
N LEU A 174 3.03 14.18 8.92
CA LEU A 174 1.65 14.56 9.23
C LEU A 174 1.41 16.03 8.90
N THR A 175 1.51 16.35 7.63
CA THR A 175 1.48 17.71 7.07
C THR A 175 0.52 17.81 5.92
N GLN A 176 -0.06 19.00 5.76
CA GLN A 176 -0.84 19.40 4.59
C GLN A 176 -0.33 20.72 4.03
N ALA A 177 -0.68 21.04 2.79
CA ALA A 177 -0.26 22.30 2.16
C ALA A 177 -0.69 23.51 2.99
N GLY A 178 0.22 24.48 3.14
CA GLY A 178 -0.08 25.78 3.74
C GLY A 178 -0.94 26.68 2.83
N SER A 179 -1.16 27.92 3.21
CA SER A 179 -2.01 28.87 2.48
C SER A 179 -1.48 29.33 1.12
N GLY A 180 -0.23 28.97 0.78
CA GLY A 180 0.39 29.26 -0.52
C GLY A 180 1.09 28.01 -1.07
N LEU A 181 1.15 27.86 -2.41
CA LEU A 181 1.64 26.65 -3.07
C LEU A 181 3.10 26.30 -2.77
N ALA A 182 3.94 27.26 -2.40
CA ALA A 182 5.36 27.08 -2.06
C ALA A 182 5.68 27.58 -0.64
N THR A 183 4.80 27.29 0.34
CA THR A 183 4.98 27.63 1.75
C THR A 183 5.15 26.39 2.60
N PHE A 184 5.70 26.56 3.82
CA PHE A 184 5.81 25.45 4.76
C PHE A 184 4.44 24.86 5.10
N SER A 185 4.42 23.54 5.27
CA SER A 185 3.22 22.79 5.61
C SER A 185 2.74 23.12 7.03
N ILE A 186 1.44 23.02 7.23
CA ILE A 186 0.80 23.06 8.55
C ILE A 186 0.53 21.64 9.04
N PRO A 187 0.48 21.39 10.36
CA PRO A 187 0.12 20.08 10.90
C PRO A 187 -1.25 19.61 10.41
N SER A 188 -1.34 18.34 10.00
CA SER A 188 -2.60 17.68 9.60
C SER A 188 -3.22 16.87 10.73
N SER A 189 -2.55 16.80 11.88
CA SER A 189 -2.99 16.08 13.06
C SER A 189 -2.83 16.94 14.32
N SER A 190 -3.82 16.88 15.20
CA SER A 190 -3.70 17.41 16.56
C SER A 190 -2.54 16.72 17.27
N GLY A 191 -1.79 17.46 18.09
CA GLY A 191 -0.66 16.97 18.85
C GLY A 191 0.68 16.99 18.09
N VAL A 192 0.71 17.38 16.83
CA VAL A 192 1.94 17.65 16.09
C VAL A 192 2.28 19.14 16.20
N PRO A 193 3.37 19.51 16.89
CA PRO A 193 3.81 20.90 16.98
C PRO A 193 4.22 21.44 15.59
N PRO A 194 3.97 22.71 15.29
CA PRO A 194 4.37 23.34 14.03
C PRO A 194 5.87 23.22 13.72
N GLU A 195 6.70 23.17 14.76
CA GLU A 195 8.15 23.03 14.65
C GLU A 195 8.57 21.74 13.95
N PHE A 196 7.82 20.63 14.14
CA PHE A 196 8.09 19.35 13.44
C PHE A 196 7.76 19.41 11.96
N THR A 197 6.78 20.23 11.58
CA THR A 197 6.36 20.38 10.18
C THR A 197 7.06 21.54 9.47
N SER A 198 7.73 22.43 10.20
CA SER A 198 8.41 23.62 9.67
C SER A 198 9.54 23.31 8.68
N CYS A 199 10.08 22.09 8.72
CA CYS A 199 11.11 21.61 7.80
C CYS A 199 10.54 20.69 6.69
N THR A 200 9.22 20.71 6.46
CA THR A 200 8.57 19.94 5.40
C THR A 200 7.70 20.86 4.54
N ILE A 201 7.88 20.78 3.22
CA ILE A 201 7.02 21.46 2.25
C ILE A 201 6.16 20.41 1.57
N THR A 202 4.83 20.61 1.59
CA THR A 202 3.89 19.72 0.90
C THR A 202 3.41 20.42 -0.37
N LEU A 203 3.75 19.88 -1.53
CA LEU A 203 3.33 20.37 -2.83
C LEU A 203 2.20 19.49 -3.41
N PRO A 204 1.39 19.98 -4.34
CA PRO A 204 0.49 19.14 -5.10
C PRO A 204 1.27 18.06 -5.88
N PHE A 205 0.72 16.84 -5.98
CA PHE A 205 1.25 15.83 -6.90
C PHE A 205 1.05 16.31 -8.35
N ASN A 206 2.00 16.05 -9.24
CA ASN A 206 2.04 16.60 -10.60
C ASN A 206 2.12 18.13 -10.66
N SER A 207 2.77 18.76 -9.67
CA SER A 207 3.00 20.22 -9.65
C SER A 207 3.55 20.75 -10.96
N PRO A 208 3.13 21.97 -11.38
CA PRO A 208 3.77 22.69 -12.48
C PRO A 208 5.27 22.90 -12.26
N ASP A 209 6.04 23.00 -13.34
CA ASP A 209 7.48 23.18 -13.28
C ASP A 209 7.90 24.46 -12.57
N GLU A 210 7.12 25.53 -12.76
CA GLU A 210 7.37 26.84 -12.15
C GLU A 210 7.30 26.77 -10.60
N ILE A 211 6.34 26.02 -10.05
CA ILE A 211 6.23 25.82 -8.60
C ILE A 211 7.42 25.02 -8.06
N LEU A 212 7.83 23.99 -8.78
CA LEU A 212 9.01 23.19 -8.39
C LEU A 212 10.28 24.06 -8.40
N GLU A 213 10.51 24.80 -9.49
CA GLU A 213 11.69 25.68 -9.64
C GLU A 213 11.72 26.78 -8.58
N GLU A 214 10.60 27.46 -8.35
CA GLU A 214 10.48 28.49 -7.31
C GLU A 214 10.80 27.90 -5.92
N THR A 215 10.29 26.70 -5.62
CA THR A 215 10.53 26.05 -4.33
C THR A 215 12.00 25.73 -4.14
N PHE A 216 12.67 25.16 -5.14
CA PHE A 216 14.10 24.82 -5.07
C PHE A 216 14.98 26.07 -5.06
N LYS A 217 14.56 27.16 -5.72
CA LYS A 217 15.28 28.44 -5.69
C LYS A 217 15.17 29.15 -4.34
N LYS A 218 14.02 29.01 -3.68
CA LYS A 218 13.70 29.71 -2.42
C LYS A 218 14.27 29.00 -1.19
N TYR A 219 14.40 27.68 -1.21
CA TYR A 219 14.76 26.89 -0.05
C TYR A 219 15.92 25.94 -0.32
N GLU A 220 16.77 25.71 0.68
CA GLU A 220 17.81 24.69 0.68
C GLU A 220 17.19 23.31 0.93
N ILE A 221 16.88 22.59 -0.15
CA ILE A 221 16.21 21.30 -0.10
C ILE A 221 17.22 20.19 0.22
N ALA A 222 17.00 19.46 1.32
CA ALA A 222 17.76 18.27 1.70
C ALA A 222 17.37 17.07 0.84
N GLY A 223 16.08 16.93 0.56
CA GLY A 223 15.59 15.84 -0.28
C GLY A 223 14.12 15.98 -0.63
N VAL A 224 13.73 15.14 -1.58
CA VAL A 224 12.35 14.96 -2.03
C VAL A 224 11.96 13.52 -1.77
N ILE A 225 10.82 13.29 -1.13
CA ILE A 225 10.24 11.95 -0.95
C ILE A 225 8.90 11.87 -1.67
N LEU A 226 8.73 10.83 -2.53
CA LEU A 226 7.47 10.62 -3.23
C LEU A 226 7.17 9.13 -3.45
N GLU A 227 5.90 8.78 -3.43
CA GLU A 227 5.41 7.56 -4.09
C GLU A 227 5.36 7.85 -5.60
N VAL A 228 6.21 7.20 -6.40
CA VAL A 228 6.20 7.42 -7.87
C VAL A 228 4.87 6.99 -8.47
N ILE A 229 4.30 5.90 -7.95
CA ILE A 229 2.93 5.46 -8.21
C ILE A 229 2.19 5.53 -6.87
N PRO A 230 1.47 6.61 -6.59
CA PRO A 230 0.75 6.77 -5.33
C PRO A 230 -0.36 5.74 -5.20
N THR A 231 -0.60 5.29 -3.97
CA THR A 231 -1.62 4.29 -3.65
C THR A 231 -2.54 4.72 -2.51
N ASN A 232 -2.17 5.79 -1.80
CA ASN A 232 -2.91 6.34 -0.67
C ASN A 232 -3.86 7.49 -1.06
N MET A 233 -3.91 7.81 -2.34
CA MET A 233 -4.95 8.63 -2.99
C MET A 233 -5.53 7.92 -4.21
N GLY A 234 -5.44 6.58 -4.23
CA GLY A 234 -5.60 5.79 -5.43
C GLY A 234 -4.38 5.92 -6.36
N ILE A 235 -4.41 5.19 -7.47
CA ILE A 235 -3.35 5.26 -8.48
C ILE A 235 -3.60 6.50 -9.35
N VAL A 236 -3.06 7.64 -8.92
CA VAL A 236 -3.04 8.86 -9.73
C VAL A 236 -1.83 8.78 -10.66
N PRO A 237 -2.01 8.80 -11.99
CA PRO A 237 -0.89 8.70 -12.91
C PRO A 237 0.09 9.85 -12.75
N PRO A 238 1.39 9.58 -12.54
CA PRO A 238 2.39 10.62 -12.57
C PRO A 238 2.59 11.14 -13.99
N GLU A 239 2.81 12.43 -14.14
CA GLU A 239 3.19 13.03 -15.40
C GLU A 239 4.71 12.85 -15.62
N GLU A 240 5.11 12.43 -16.81
CA GLU A 240 6.53 12.20 -17.16
C GLU A 240 7.39 13.45 -16.90
N ARG A 241 6.88 14.66 -17.30
CA ARG A 241 7.57 15.93 -17.06
C ARG A 241 7.84 16.16 -15.57
N PHE A 242 6.84 15.86 -14.71
CA PHE A 242 6.93 16.05 -13.25
C PHE A 242 8.06 15.21 -12.65
N ILE A 243 8.13 13.92 -13.00
CA ILE A 243 9.17 13.02 -12.51
C ILE A 243 10.57 13.44 -13.01
N LYS A 244 10.69 13.75 -14.30
CA LYS A 244 11.95 14.20 -14.91
C LYS A 244 12.41 15.54 -14.32
N LYS A 245 11.48 16.47 -14.10
CA LYS A 245 11.79 17.78 -13.51
C LYS A 245 12.29 17.64 -12.08
N LEU A 246 11.62 16.84 -11.24
CA LEU A 246 12.08 16.57 -9.87
C LEU A 246 13.50 15.99 -9.84
N HIS A 247 13.78 14.99 -10.67
CA HIS A 247 15.12 14.42 -10.76
C HIS A 247 16.16 15.46 -11.15
N SER A 248 15.89 16.28 -12.18
CA SER A 248 16.79 17.34 -12.63
C SER A 248 17.07 18.36 -11.53
N LEU A 249 16.03 18.81 -10.82
CA LEU A 249 16.15 19.78 -9.72
C LEU A 249 16.89 19.18 -8.52
N CYS A 250 16.61 17.94 -8.15
CA CYS A 250 17.37 17.26 -7.09
C CYS A 250 18.86 17.22 -7.43
N LYS A 251 19.20 16.82 -8.66
CA LYS A 251 20.59 16.74 -9.12
C LYS A 251 21.29 18.11 -9.13
N SER A 252 20.66 19.14 -9.69
CA SER A 252 21.26 20.49 -9.80
C SER A 252 21.42 21.20 -8.46
N HIS A 253 20.60 20.86 -7.46
CA HIS A 253 20.63 21.45 -6.12
C HIS A 253 21.27 20.52 -5.07
N SER A 254 21.87 19.39 -5.46
CA SER A 254 22.43 18.40 -4.53
C SER A 254 21.43 18.02 -3.42
N ALA A 255 20.19 17.76 -3.81
CA ALA A 255 19.14 17.23 -2.94
C ALA A 255 18.97 15.74 -3.20
N ILE A 256 18.62 14.97 -2.18
CA ILE A 256 18.43 13.51 -2.28
C ILE A 256 17.03 13.19 -2.79
N LEU A 257 16.94 12.43 -3.88
CA LEU A 257 15.68 11.91 -4.39
C LEU A 257 15.39 10.55 -3.76
N ILE A 258 14.30 10.47 -2.99
CA ILE A 258 13.86 9.27 -2.26
C ILE A 258 12.57 8.75 -2.89
N TYR A 259 12.60 7.54 -3.46
CA TYR A 259 11.37 6.87 -3.86
C TYR A 259 10.84 6.04 -2.69
N ASP A 260 9.61 6.36 -2.28
CA ASP A 260 8.87 5.55 -1.33
C ASP A 260 8.19 4.40 -2.09
N GLU A 261 8.84 3.25 -2.00
CA GLU A 261 8.36 1.99 -2.57
C GLU A 261 7.85 1.02 -1.50
N VAL A 262 7.36 1.53 -0.39
CA VAL A 262 6.75 0.68 0.65
C VAL A 262 5.59 -0.14 0.08
N VAL A 263 4.85 0.37 -0.90
CA VAL A 263 3.77 -0.35 -1.59
C VAL A 263 4.25 -1.01 -2.88
N THR A 264 4.92 -0.27 -3.74
CA THR A 264 5.30 -0.68 -5.11
C THR A 264 6.49 -1.64 -5.14
N GLY A 265 7.36 -1.57 -4.13
CA GLY A 265 8.57 -2.39 -4.03
C GLY A 265 8.26 -3.89 -4.03
N PHE A 266 8.87 -4.63 -4.94
CA PHE A 266 8.65 -6.06 -5.18
C PHE A 266 7.19 -6.45 -5.47
N ARG A 267 6.31 -5.46 -5.67
CA ARG A 267 4.93 -5.69 -6.10
C ARG A 267 4.74 -5.49 -7.59
N VAL A 268 5.16 -4.34 -8.12
CA VAL A 268 4.98 -4.02 -9.55
C VAL A 268 6.02 -4.69 -10.44
N SER A 269 7.20 -4.95 -9.89
CA SER A 269 8.31 -5.67 -10.51
C SER A 269 9.30 -6.12 -9.45
N TRP A 270 10.30 -6.91 -9.82
CA TRP A 270 11.43 -7.23 -8.95
C TRP A 270 12.20 -5.95 -8.60
N GLY A 271 12.24 -5.59 -7.30
CA GLY A 271 12.85 -4.35 -6.82
C GLY A 271 11.99 -3.09 -7.01
N GLY A 272 10.76 -3.20 -7.58
CA GLY A 272 9.84 -2.07 -7.72
C GLY A 272 10.11 -1.19 -8.93
N VAL A 273 9.59 0.05 -8.90
CA VAL A 273 9.75 1.05 -9.98
C VAL A 273 11.21 1.44 -10.15
N SER A 274 11.97 1.57 -9.06
CA SER A 274 13.40 1.94 -9.07
C SER A 274 14.25 0.96 -9.86
N SER A 275 13.93 -0.34 -9.80
CA SER A 275 14.62 -1.39 -10.56
C SER A 275 14.11 -1.49 -12.00
N LYS A 276 12.78 -1.43 -12.19
CA LYS A 276 12.14 -1.46 -13.52
C LYS A 276 12.49 -0.25 -14.36
N LYS A 277 12.73 0.91 -13.72
CA LYS A 277 13.02 2.21 -14.35
C LYS A 277 11.97 2.64 -15.38
N LYS A 278 10.75 2.15 -15.24
CA LYS A 278 9.65 2.39 -16.16
C LYS A 278 8.30 2.35 -15.45
N ILE A 279 7.41 3.24 -15.84
CA ILE A 279 5.98 3.20 -15.49
C ILE A 279 5.22 2.64 -16.68
N GLU A 280 4.22 1.78 -16.40
CA GLU A 280 3.33 1.20 -17.40
C GLU A 280 1.94 1.07 -16.80
N LEU A 281 1.09 2.06 -17.02
CA LEU A 281 -0.28 2.10 -16.53
C LEU A 281 -1.27 1.84 -17.64
N ILE A 282 -2.36 1.12 -17.33
CA ILE A 282 -3.55 1.05 -18.19
C ILE A 282 -4.64 1.89 -17.54
N ILE A 283 -5.23 2.76 -18.33
CA ILE A 283 -6.25 3.73 -17.92
C ILE A 283 -7.51 3.52 -18.72
N TYR A 284 -8.67 3.65 -18.07
CA TYR A 284 -9.98 3.77 -18.69
C TYR A 284 -10.74 4.95 -18.08
N ASP A 285 -11.28 5.82 -18.90
CA ASP A 285 -12.14 6.93 -18.51
C ASP A 285 -13.07 7.33 -19.69
N GLU A 286 -13.68 8.51 -19.66
CA GLU A 286 -14.58 8.98 -20.73
C GLU A 286 -13.90 9.08 -22.11
N ASP A 287 -12.57 9.27 -22.15
CA ASP A 287 -11.79 9.30 -23.39
C ASP A 287 -11.42 7.88 -23.90
N GLY A 288 -11.89 6.83 -23.22
CA GLY A 288 -11.64 5.44 -23.56
C GLY A 288 -10.46 4.81 -22.82
N GLN A 289 -10.05 3.63 -23.32
CA GLN A 289 -8.91 2.89 -22.78
C GLN A 289 -7.61 3.31 -23.47
N ARG A 290 -6.56 3.57 -22.65
CA ARG A 290 -5.22 3.90 -23.16
C ARG A 290 -4.13 3.40 -22.22
N GLU A 291 -2.90 3.32 -22.74
CA GLU A 291 -1.71 3.04 -21.96
C GLU A 291 -0.87 4.30 -21.77
N ILE A 292 -0.29 4.45 -20.61
CA ILE A 292 0.77 5.42 -20.31
C ILE A 292 2.05 4.63 -20.03
N SER A 293 3.12 4.95 -20.74
CA SER A 293 4.41 4.30 -20.56
C SER A 293 5.53 5.32 -20.77
N PHE A 294 6.43 5.45 -19.77
CA PHE A 294 7.61 6.30 -19.85
C PHE A 294 8.71 5.85 -18.87
N ASP A 295 9.94 6.25 -19.15
CA ASP A 295 11.08 5.92 -18.33
C ASP A 295 11.15 6.80 -17.08
N VAL A 296 11.54 6.18 -15.96
CA VAL A 296 11.69 6.83 -14.65
C VAL A 296 13.16 6.89 -14.28
N PRO A 297 13.67 8.07 -13.90
CA PRO A 297 15.06 8.20 -13.47
C PRO A 297 15.33 7.41 -12.17
N GLU A 298 16.59 7.06 -11.99
CA GLU A 298 17.05 6.34 -10.80
C GLU A 298 17.05 7.26 -9.57
N PRO A 299 16.51 6.83 -8.42
CA PRO A 299 16.56 7.59 -7.18
C PRO A 299 17.94 7.48 -6.51
N ASP A 300 18.19 8.34 -5.53
CA ASP A 300 19.35 8.25 -4.66
C ASP A 300 19.14 7.27 -3.51
N MET A 301 17.89 7.17 -3.04
CA MET A 301 17.45 6.28 -1.96
C MET A 301 16.06 5.70 -2.25
N VAL A 302 15.80 4.56 -1.63
CA VAL A 302 14.47 3.90 -1.66
C VAL A 302 14.05 3.46 -0.27
N THR A 303 12.73 3.36 -0.05
CA THR A 303 12.17 2.72 1.13
C THR A 303 11.27 1.54 0.72
N PHE A 304 11.36 0.43 1.42
CA PHE A 304 10.56 -0.76 1.21
C PHE A 304 9.80 -1.18 2.46
N GLY A 305 8.74 -1.94 2.29
CA GLY A 305 7.94 -2.51 3.36
C GLY A 305 6.95 -3.54 2.82
N LYS A 306 5.86 -3.73 3.53
CA LYS A 306 4.70 -4.53 3.09
C LYS A 306 5.07 -5.87 2.43
N ALA A 307 5.07 -5.96 1.08
CA ALA A 307 5.29 -7.19 0.33
C ALA A 307 6.61 -7.91 0.69
N ILE A 308 7.68 -7.14 0.99
CA ILE A 308 8.99 -7.71 1.35
C ILE A 308 8.98 -8.46 2.71
N GLY A 309 7.95 -8.27 3.52
CA GLY A 309 7.78 -8.94 4.81
C GLY A 309 6.94 -10.21 4.75
N GLY A 310 6.27 -10.48 3.61
CA GLY A 310 5.39 -11.65 3.49
C GLY A 310 4.26 -11.70 4.51
N GLY A 311 3.81 -10.52 4.99
CA GLY A 311 2.75 -10.36 5.99
C GLY A 311 3.25 -10.10 7.41
N LEU A 312 4.56 -10.11 7.67
CA LEU A 312 5.13 -9.73 8.97
C LEU A 312 5.66 -8.29 8.97
N PRO A 313 5.75 -7.64 10.15
CA PRO A 313 6.23 -6.27 10.29
C PRO A 313 7.67 -6.12 9.80
N ILE A 314 7.89 -5.26 8.84
CA ILE A 314 9.21 -4.89 8.33
C ILE A 314 9.14 -3.55 7.60
N GLY A 315 10.21 -2.80 7.68
CA GLY A 315 10.56 -1.72 6.80
C GLY A 315 12.04 -1.82 6.45
N VAL A 316 12.43 -1.23 5.34
CA VAL A 316 13.82 -1.16 4.90
C VAL A 316 14.01 0.18 4.22
N PHE A 317 15.13 0.82 4.47
CA PHE A 317 15.62 1.95 3.67
C PHE A 317 17.01 1.63 3.14
N GLY A 318 17.29 2.15 1.98
CA GLY A 318 18.58 1.93 1.32
C GLY A 318 18.87 3.00 0.29
N GLY A 319 20.06 3.01 -0.21
CA GLY A 319 20.52 3.97 -1.21
C GLY A 319 21.95 3.68 -1.66
N ARG A 320 22.51 4.59 -2.45
CA ARG A 320 23.90 4.51 -2.87
C ARG A 320 24.80 4.41 -1.63
N ARG A 321 25.87 3.64 -1.75
CA ARG A 321 26.78 3.33 -0.65
C ARG A 321 27.27 4.59 0.09
N GLU A 322 27.73 5.60 -0.65
CA GLU A 322 28.27 6.84 -0.10
C GLU A 322 27.23 7.62 0.74
N ILE A 323 25.95 7.51 0.41
CA ILE A 323 24.86 8.12 1.18
C ILE A 323 24.59 7.32 2.46
N MET A 324 24.64 6.00 2.38
CA MET A 324 24.29 5.14 3.50
C MET A 324 25.41 4.97 4.53
N GLU A 325 26.67 5.20 4.14
CA GLU A 325 27.83 5.08 5.05
C GLU A 325 27.91 6.19 6.10
N ILE A 326 27.10 7.25 5.99
CA ILE A 326 26.97 8.26 7.08
C ILE A 326 26.20 7.75 8.29
N LEU A 327 25.60 6.57 8.21
CA LEU A 327 24.89 5.95 9.34
C LEU A 327 25.86 5.43 10.41
N ALA A 328 25.48 5.65 11.66
CA ALA A 328 26.19 5.04 12.80
C ALA A 328 26.21 3.49 12.65
N PRO A 329 27.31 2.80 13.05
CA PRO A 329 28.49 3.31 13.78
C PRO A 329 29.57 3.95 12.91
N ALA A 330 29.52 3.82 11.58
CA ALA A 330 30.56 4.39 10.70
C ALA A 330 30.46 5.92 10.61
N GLY A 331 29.23 6.45 10.48
CA GLY A 331 28.95 7.88 10.43
C GLY A 331 28.22 8.38 11.68
N LYS A 332 27.67 9.60 11.59
CA LYS A 332 27.03 10.31 12.71
C LYS A 332 25.49 10.22 12.73
N VAL A 333 24.86 9.75 11.66
CA VAL A 333 23.39 9.66 11.58
C VAL A 333 22.92 8.45 12.35
N TYR A 334 22.15 8.68 13.41
CA TYR A 334 21.71 7.60 14.30
C TYR A 334 20.41 6.96 13.83
N GLN A 335 20.36 5.64 13.81
CA GLN A 335 19.17 4.81 13.65
C GLN A 335 19.37 3.51 14.42
N SER A 336 18.36 3.08 15.18
CA SER A 336 18.36 1.82 15.92
C SER A 336 16.95 1.24 16.00
N GLY A 337 16.88 -0.05 16.35
CA GLY A 337 15.61 -0.74 16.59
C GLY A 337 15.88 -2.13 17.17
N THR A 338 15.36 -2.41 18.35
CA THR A 338 15.55 -3.71 19.03
C THR A 338 15.11 -4.90 18.18
N LEU A 339 14.02 -4.74 17.41
CA LEU A 339 13.46 -5.80 16.58
C LEU A 339 13.77 -5.62 15.08
N SER A 340 14.57 -4.61 14.72
CA SER A 340 14.99 -4.40 13.33
C SER A 340 15.77 -5.59 12.81
N GLY A 341 15.33 -6.18 11.72
CA GLY A 341 15.95 -7.39 11.17
C GLY A 341 15.68 -8.65 12.01
N ASN A 342 14.58 -8.73 12.75
CA ASN A 342 14.26 -9.93 13.54
C ASN A 342 14.13 -11.19 12.68
N PRO A 343 14.49 -12.37 13.20
CA PRO A 343 14.59 -13.58 12.41
C PRO A 343 13.27 -14.04 11.79
N LEU A 344 12.12 -13.72 12.40
CA LEU A 344 10.82 -14.14 11.86
C LEU A 344 10.41 -13.30 10.65
N SER A 345 10.50 -11.96 10.76
CA SER A 345 10.20 -11.07 9.63
C SER A 345 11.14 -11.31 8.44
N LEU A 346 12.44 -11.52 8.71
CA LEU A 346 13.40 -11.83 7.65
C LEU A 346 13.15 -13.20 7.03
N SER A 347 12.79 -14.23 7.81
CA SER A 347 12.46 -15.55 7.28
C SER A 347 11.23 -15.52 6.37
N SER A 348 10.18 -14.79 6.80
CA SER A 348 8.98 -14.56 5.99
C SER A 348 9.32 -13.81 4.70
N GLY A 349 10.09 -12.74 4.81
CA GLY A 349 10.51 -11.93 3.67
C GLY A 349 11.37 -12.71 2.67
N ILE A 350 12.40 -13.42 3.14
CA ILE A 350 13.27 -14.27 2.31
C ILE A 350 12.43 -15.34 1.58
N ALA A 351 11.53 -16.03 2.30
CA ALA A 351 10.66 -17.04 1.70
C ALA A 351 9.74 -16.44 0.63
N THR A 352 9.19 -15.25 0.87
CA THR A 352 8.35 -14.54 -0.08
C THR A 352 9.14 -14.14 -1.32
N LEU A 353 10.27 -13.47 -1.15
CA LEU A 353 11.09 -12.98 -2.27
C LEU A 353 11.68 -14.13 -3.08
N LYS A 354 12.14 -15.21 -2.44
CA LYS A 354 12.59 -16.43 -3.14
C LYS A 354 11.46 -17.10 -3.91
N THR A 355 10.25 -17.13 -3.37
CA THR A 355 9.09 -17.68 -4.10
C THR A 355 8.79 -16.84 -5.35
N ILE A 356 8.82 -15.50 -5.24
CA ILE A 356 8.62 -14.60 -6.38
C ILE A 356 9.71 -14.84 -7.43
N SER A 357 10.98 -14.84 -7.04
CA SER A 357 12.11 -14.95 -7.98
C SER A 357 12.22 -16.33 -8.63
N SER A 358 11.76 -17.39 -7.96
CA SER A 358 11.79 -18.75 -8.51
C SER A 358 10.60 -19.07 -9.42
N HIS A 359 9.59 -18.21 -9.45
CA HIS A 359 8.40 -18.43 -10.27
C HIS A 359 8.52 -17.66 -11.60
N GLU A 360 8.89 -18.36 -12.66
CA GLU A 360 9.00 -17.79 -14.00
C GLU A 360 7.68 -17.11 -14.40
N GLY A 361 7.78 -15.86 -14.89
CA GLY A 361 6.60 -15.08 -15.29
C GLY A 361 5.70 -14.61 -14.15
N PHE A 362 6.18 -14.58 -12.88
CA PHE A 362 5.38 -14.13 -11.73
C PHE A 362 4.68 -12.80 -11.97
N TYR A 363 5.41 -11.77 -12.37
CA TYR A 363 4.86 -10.43 -12.61
C TYR A 363 3.98 -10.37 -13.85
N LYS A 364 4.27 -11.15 -14.89
CA LYS A 364 3.43 -11.30 -16.06
C LYS A 364 2.06 -11.86 -15.66
N ASN A 365 2.03 -12.95 -14.91
CA ASN A 365 0.79 -13.54 -14.40
C ASN A 365 0.02 -12.59 -13.49
N LEU A 366 0.72 -11.87 -12.61
CA LEU A 366 0.08 -10.90 -11.73
C LEU A 366 -0.54 -9.72 -12.51
N ARG A 367 0.13 -9.25 -13.58
CA ARG A 367 -0.39 -8.22 -14.47
C ARG A 367 -1.60 -8.72 -15.27
N GLU A 368 -1.55 -9.94 -15.80
CA GLU A 368 -2.68 -10.56 -16.52
C GLU A 368 -3.92 -10.65 -15.62
N LYS A 369 -3.78 -11.13 -14.37
CA LYS A 369 -4.87 -11.13 -13.39
C LYS A 369 -5.40 -9.73 -13.07
N THR A 370 -4.52 -8.75 -12.96
CA THR A 370 -4.93 -7.36 -12.72
C THR A 370 -5.71 -6.81 -13.93
N PHE A 371 -5.29 -7.17 -15.13
CA PHE A 371 -5.98 -6.78 -16.35
C PHE A 371 -7.34 -7.48 -16.50
N GLU A 372 -7.45 -8.75 -16.12
CA GLU A 372 -8.75 -9.45 -16.06
C GLU A 372 -9.72 -8.73 -15.12
N LEU A 373 -9.25 -8.35 -13.90
CA LEU A 373 -10.04 -7.56 -12.97
C LEU A 373 -10.44 -6.19 -13.57
N PHE A 374 -9.52 -5.52 -14.26
CA PHE A 374 -9.76 -4.25 -14.93
C PHE A 374 -10.89 -4.38 -15.96
N LEU A 375 -10.90 -5.44 -16.77
CA LEU A 375 -11.96 -5.69 -17.74
C LEU A 375 -13.31 -5.94 -17.07
N VAL A 376 -13.35 -6.72 -16.00
CA VAL A 376 -14.57 -6.97 -15.21
C VAL A 376 -15.17 -5.68 -14.67
N LEU A 377 -14.34 -4.80 -14.11
CA LEU A 377 -14.79 -3.49 -13.61
C LEU A 377 -15.29 -2.59 -14.74
N LYS A 378 -14.51 -2.45 -15.80
CA LYS A 378 -14.86 -1.65 -16.98
C LYS A 378 -16.20 -2.09 -17.56
N GLU A 379 -16.36 -3.38 -17.83
CA GLU A 379 -17.59 -3.93 -18.41
C GLU A 379 -18.79 -3.77 -17.46
N GLY A 380 -18.58 -4.06 -16.15
CA GLY A 380 -19.62 -3.95 -15.15
C GLY A 380 -20.18 -2.53 -15.00
N PHE A 381 -19.32 -1.53 -14.92
CA PHE A 381 -19.74 -0.13 -14.82
C PHE A 381 -20.31 0.42 -16.13
N SER A 382 -19.74 0.04 -17.29
CA SER A 382 -20.28 0.44 -18.60
C SER A 382 -21.70 -0.05 -18.79
N LYS A 383 -22.00 -1.31 -18.44
CA LYS A 383 -23.37 -1.88 -18.53
C LYS A 383 -24.38 -1.16 -17.64
N LYS A 384 -23.93 -0.57 -16.55
CA LYS A 384 -24.77 0.18 -15.59
C LYS A 384 -24.88 1.67 -15.91
N GLY A 385 -24.12 2.16 -16.89
CA GLY A 385 -24.04 3.60 -17.20
C GLY A 385 -23.47 4.44 -16.05
N ILE A 386 -22.65 3.85 -15.17
CA ILE A 386 -22.03 4.54 -14.03
C ILE A 386 -20.71 5.15 -14.51
N PRO A 387 -20.55 6.50 -14.43
CA PRO A 387 -19.31 7.14 -14.83
C PRO A 387 -18.19 6.80 -13.83
N VAL A 388 -17.15 6.13 -14.33
CA VAL A 388 -15.96 5.80 -13.56
C VAL A 388 -14.70 6.02 -14.37
N SER A 389 -13.60 6.28 -13.70
CA SER A 389 -12.27 6.11 -14.24
C SER A 389 -11.51 5.04 -13.48
N ILE A 390 -10.73 4.23 -14.20
CA ILE A 390 -10.02 3.08 -13.68
C ILE A 390 -8.56 3.18 -14.08
N VAL A 391 -7.66 2.97 -13.13
CA VAL A 391 -6.21 2.94 -13.37
C VAL A 391 -5.64 1.67 -12.78
N MET A 392 -4.83 0.95 -13.54
CA MET A 392 -4.13 -0.23 -13.05
C MET A 392 -2.62 -0.21 -13.32
N GLU A 393 -1.88 -0.81 -12.41
CA GLU A 393 -0.52 -1.30 -12.56
C GLU A 393 -0.47 -2.75 -12.06
N THR A 394 0.61 -3.47 -12.33
CA THR A 394 0.79 -4.86 -11.92
C THR A 394 0.47 -5.06 -10.42
N GLY A 395 -0.55 -5.88 -10.15
CA GLY A 395 -0.96 -6.22 -8.78
C GLY A 395 -1.75 -5.12 -8.04
N MET A 396 -2.12 -4.02 -8.71
CA MET A 396 -2.82 -2.89 -8.11
C MET A 396 -3.82 -2.28 -9.07
N ILE A 397 -4.98 -1.83 -8.56
CA ILE A 397 -6.00 -1.13 -9.35
C ILE A 397 -6.72 -0.11 -8.49
N SER A 398 -7.16 0.98 -9.09
CA SER A 398 -8.01 1.99 -8.46
C SER A 398 -9.22 2.32 -9.32
N VAL A 399 -10.35 2.55 -8.66
CA VAL A 399 -11.61 2.97 -9.28
C VAL A 399 -12.01 4.31 -8.67
N PHE A 400 -12.15 5.31 -9.51
CA PHE A 400 -12.64 6.62 -9.12
C PHE A 400 -14.04 6.83 -9.71
N PHE A 401 -15.02 7.18 -8.87
CA PHE A 401 -16.39 7.49 -9.32
C PHE A 401 -16.44 8.91 -9.88
N ARG A 402 -15.84 9.06 -11.04
CA ARG A 402 -15.79 10.28 -11.87
C ARG A 402 -15.43 9.91 -13.30
N SER A 403 -15.82 10.74 -14.27
CA SER A 403 -15.64 10.43 -15.69
C SER A 403 -14.18 10.49 -16.17
N LYS A 404 -13.34 11.36 -15.59
CA LYS A 404 -11.91 11.51 -15.92
C LYS A 404 -10.99 11.02 -14.82
N VAL A 405 -9.84 10.47 -15.19
CA VAL A 405 -8.78 10.11 -14.24
C VAL A 405 -8.27 11.37 -13.54
N PRO A 406 -8.17 11.35 -12.18
CA PRO A 406 -7.68 12.49 -11.43
C PRO A 406 -6.18 12.71 -11.64
N LYS A 407 -5.75 13.98 -11.64
CA LYS A 407 -4.35 14.37 -11.81
C LYS A 407 -3.63 14.64 -10.50
N ASN A 408 -4.37 14.86 -9.41
CA ASN A 408 -3.84 15.17 -8.09
C ASN A 408 -4.86 14.82 -7.00
N PHE A 409 -4.48 15.00 -5.74
CA PHE A 409 -5.32 14.63 -4.59
C PHE A 409 -6.60 15.47 -4.48
N GLU A 410 -6.57 16.76 -4.85
CA GLU A 410 -7.77 17.61 -4.84
C GLU A 410 -8.82 17.08 -5.80
N GLU A 411 -8.41 16.63 -6.98
CA GLU A 411 -9.31 16.01 -7.94
C GLU A 411 -9.85 14.66 -7.46
N VAL A 412 -9.05 13.88 -6.73
CA VAL A 412 -9.52 12.62 -6.11
C VAL A 412 -10.63 12.90 -5.08
N LYS A 413 -10.47 13.91 -4.24
CA LYS A 413 -11.49 14.30 -3.24
C LYS A 413 -12.82 14.73 -3.86
N ASN A 414 -12.81 15.19 -5.09
CA ASN A 414 -14.01 15.59 -5.86
C ASN A 414 -14.71 14.41 -6.55
N SER A 415 -14.32 13.15 -6.28
CA SER A 415 -15.04 11.95 -6.75
C SER A 415 -16.35 11.76 -5.99
N ASP A 416 -17.30 11.02 -6.57
CA ASP A 416 -18.57 10.71 -5.92
C ASP A 416 -18.38 9.69 -4.78
N LEU A 417 -18.27 10.22 -3.56
CA LEU A 417 -18.05 9.42 -2.34
C LEU A 417 -19.30 8.62 -1.94
N ASP A 418 -20.50 9.09 -2.27
CA ASP A 418 -21.74 8.38 -1.93
C ASP A 418 -21.93 7.16 -2.84
N MET A 419 -21.58 7.29 -4.12
CA MET A 419 -21.54 6.16 -5.03
C MET A 419 -20.50 5.12 -4.58
N PHE A 420 -19.31 5.55 -4.14
CA PHE A 420 -18.31 4.64 -3.58
C PHE A 420 -18.85 3.90 -2.34
N ARG A 421 -19.51 4.61 -1.40
CA ARG A 421 -20.12 4.00 -0.21
C ARG A 421 -21.18 2.97 -0.57
N ARG A 422 -22.05 3.28 -1.55
CA ARG A 422 -23.04 2.36 -2.08
C ARG A 422 -22.37 1.13 -2.68
N PHE A 423 -21.39 1.32 -3.54
CA PHE A 423 -20.61 0.27 -4.18
C PHE A 423 -19.96 -0.66 -3.14
N PHE A 424 -19.22 -0.10 -2.18
CA PHE A 424 -18.60 -0.88 -1.11
C PHE A 424 -19.63 -1.78 -0.39
N ARG A 425 -20.77 -1.22 0.01
CA ARG A 425 -21.80 -1.97 0.74
C ARG A 425 -22.41 -3.09 -0.11
N VAL A 426 -22.65 -2.85 -1.38
CA VAL A 426 -23.14 -3.88 -2.30
C VAL A 426 -22.12 -5.01 -2.44
N LEU A 427 -20.85 -4.68 -2.64
CA LEU A 427 -19.78 -5.68 -2.74
C LEU A 427 -19.66 -6.52 -1.45
N LEU A 428 -19.61 -5.87 -0.31
CA LEU A 428 -19.47 -6.55 0.99
C LEU A 428 -20.63 -7.52 1.22
N LYS A 429 -21.87 -7.10 0.97
CA LYS A 429 -23.07 -7.95 1.08
C LYS A 429 -23.08 -9.14 0.12
N ASN A 430 -22.30 -9.07 -0.97
CA ASN A 430 -22.16 -10.14 -1.95
C ASN A 430 -20.81 -10.88 -1.81
N GLY A 431 -20.15 -10.75 -0.68
CA GLY A 431 -18.95 -11.53 -0.36
C GLY A 431 -17.67 -11.06 -0.99
N VAL A 432 -17.59 -9.80 -1.39
CA VAL A 432 -16.36 -9.18 -1.90
C VAL A 432 -15.94 -8.05 -0.97
N LEU A 433 -14.68 -8.06 -0.54
CA LEU A 433 -14.12 -7.04 0.33
C LEU A 433 -13.07 -6.24 -0.44
N ILE A 434 -13.33 -4.95 -0.59
CA ILE A 434 -12.41 -3.95 -1.13
C ILE A 434 -11.94 -3.01 -0.01
N PRO A 435 -10.91 -2.18 -0.20
CA PRO A 435 -10.52 -1.15 0.77
C PRO A 435 -11.73 -0.28 1.17
N PRO A 436 -11.96 -0.06 2.49
CA PRO A 436 -13.09 0.74 2.99
C PRO A 436 -12.80 2.25 2.90
N SER A 437 -12.11 2.67 1.87
CA SER A 437 -11.75 4.06 1.59
C SER A 437 -11.67 4.29 0.09
N PRO A 438 -12.28 5.36 -0.44
CA PRO A 438 -12.21 5.72 -1.86
C PRO A 438 -10.82 6.18 -2.29
N PHE A 439 -9.92 6.41 -1.32
CA PHE A 439 -8.57 6.91 -1.54
C PHE A 439 -7.52 5.80 -1.60
N GLU A 440 -7.90 4.54 -1.41
CA GLU A 440 -6.97 3.41 -1.38
C GLU A 440 -7.01 2.61 -2.67
N ALA A 441 -5.84 2.19 -3.14
CA ALA A 441 -5.76 1.20 -4.20
C ALA A 441 -6.19 -0.19 -3.71
N TRP A 442 -6.75 -1.01 -4.60
CA TRP A 442 -7.02 -2.42 -4.36
C TRP A 442 -5.80 -3.25 -4.75
N PHE A 443 -5.65 -4.40 -4.11
CA PHE A 443 -4.48 -5.24 -4.28
C PHE A 443 -4.86 -6.65 -4.74
N ILE A 444 -4.20 -7.09 -5.80
CA ILE A 444 -4.31 -8.44 -6.32
C ILE A 444 -3.09 -9.23 -5.86
N SER A 445 -3.33 -10.47 -5.42
CA SER A 445 -2.28 -11.41 -5.07
C SER A 445 -2.14 -12.51 -6.13
N PHE A 446 -1.03 -13.21 -6.08
CA PHE A 446 -0.79 -14.37 -6.91
C PHE A 446 -1.86 -15.47 -6.74
N SER A 447 -2.50 -15.54 -5.57
CA SER A 447 -3.56 -16.52 -5.26
C SER A 447 -4.95 -16.15 -5.78
N HIS A 448 -5.19 -14.94 -6.30
CA HIS A 448 -6.48 -14.61 -6.91
C HIS A 448 -6.72 -15.45 -8.16
N THR A 449 -7.99 -15.78 -8.39
CA THR A 449 -8.44 -16.63 -9.49
C THR A 449 -9.65 -16.02 -10.20
N ALA A 450 -10.02 -16.54 -11.36
CA ALA A 450 -11.22 -16.15 -12.09
C ALA A 450 -12.49 -16.20 -11.22
N LYS A 451 -12.57 -17.12 -10.23
CA LYS A 451 -13.71 -17.19 -9.30
C LYS A 451 -13.90 -15.93 -8.47
N ASP A 452 -12.80 -15.29 -8.07
CA ASP A 452 -12.86 -14.02 -7.33
C ASP A 452 -13.43 -12.91 -8.22
N PHE A 453 -13.05 -12.89 -9.50
CA PHE A 453 -13.48 -11.90 -10.46
C PHE A 453 -14.93 -12.15 -10.93
N GLU A 454 -15.34 -13.40 -11.11
CA GLU A 454 -16.74 -13.77 -11.35
C GLU A 454 -17.65 -13.33 -10.19
N LYS A 455 -17.21 -13.53 -8.95
CA LYS A 455 -17.93 -13.09 -7.76
C LYS A 455 -18.09 -11.58 -7.71
N LEU A 456 -17.02 -10.84 -8.04
CA LEU A 456 -17.07 -9.39 -8.17
C LEU A 456 -18.02 -8.95 -9.27
N SER A 457 -17.96 -9.56 -10.45
CA SER A 457 -18.86 -9.27 -11.60
C SER A 457 -20.33 -9.44 -11.20
N LYS A 458 -20.67 -10.54 -10.52
CA LYS A 458 -22.02 -10.79 -9.97
C LYS A 458 -22.41 -9.72 -8.95
N ALA A 459 -21.51 -9.33 -8.07
CA ALA A 459 -21.79 -8.29 -7.07
C ALA A 459 -22.05 -6.92 -7.75
N ILE A 460 -21.29 -6.55 -8.77
CA ILE A 460 -21.52 -5.32 -9.55
C ILE A 460 -22.89 -5.36 -10.24
N SER A 461 -23.35 -6.51 -10.72
CA SER A 461 -24.66 -6.61 -11.36
C SER A 461 -25.83 -6.28 -10.42
N GLN A 462 -25.61 -6.31 -9.09
CA GLN A 462 -26.62 -5.97 -8.06
C GLN A 462 -26.63 -4.45 -7.71
N MET A 463 -25.81 -3.63 -8.32
CA MET A 463 -25.86 -2.16 -8.17
C MET A 463 -27.10 -1.59 -8.94
#